data_a5c9599953e024c71572704fb4d9b1dc
#
_entry.id   a5c9599953e024c71572704fb4d9b1dc
#
_cell.length_a   1.000
_cell.length_b   1.000
_cell.length_c   1.000
_cell.angle_alpha   90.00
_cell.angle_beta   90.00
_cell.angle_gamma   90.00
#
_symmetry.space_group_name_H-M   'P 1'
#
loop_
_entity.id
_entity.type
_entity.pdbx_description
1 polymer ?
#
loop_
_entity_poly.entity_id
_entity_poly.type
_entity_poly.pdbx_seq_one_letter_code
_entity_poly.pdbx_strand_id
1 'polypeptide(L)' 'MTICTRDEAGGVMLFLYECCDRGPALRIDGRKLYVAYMRYVKREGRDSLDYETFEKVLNYDHIFGVDGAFDGVAVKP' A
#
# COMPACT_ATOMS: atom_id res chain seq x y z
N MET A 1 14.30 10.95 15.47
CA MET A 1 12.94 11.31 15.15
C MET A 1 12.51 10.69 13.84
N THR A 2 11.42 10.03 13.82
CA THR A 2 11.02 9.25 12.66
C THR A 2 9.82 9.85 11.95
N ILE A 3 9.73 11.16 11.98
CA ILE A 3 8.59 11.86 11.40
C ILE A 3 8.46 11.62 9.90
N CYS A 4 9.59 11.60 9.21
CA CYS A 4 9.57 11.34 7.77
C CYS A 4 8.95 9.98 7.47
N THR A 5 9.35 8.98 8.23
CA THR A 5 8.80 7.64 8.06
C THR A 5 7.30 7.63 8.33
N ARG A 6 6.89 8.37 9.34
CA ARG A 6 5.48 8.49 9.66
C ARG A 6 4.69 9.11 8.50
N ASP A 7 5.21 10.17 7.90
CA ASP A 7 4.55 10.82 6.78
C ASP A 7 4.44 9.88 5.58
N GLU A 8 5.50 9.16 5.30
CA GLU A 8 5.50 8.18 4.23
C GLU A 8 4.49 7.08 4.49
N ALA A 9 4.53 6.53 5.70
CA ALA A 9 3.59 5.48 6.09
C ALA A 9 2.16 6.00 6.07
N GLY A 10 1.98 7.28 6.42
CA GLY A 10 0.67 7.90 6.42
C GLY A 10 0.01 7.87 5.05
N GLY A 11 0.78 8.10 4.00
CA GLY A 11 0.23 8.04 2.65
C GLY A 11 -0.24 6.65 2.28
N VAL A 12 0.53 5.64 2.62
CA VAL A 12 0.15 4.26 2.35
C VAL A 12 -1.05 3.85 3.19
N MET A 13 -1.07 4.23 4.46
CA MET A 13 -2.18 3.89 5.35
C MET A 13 -3.49 4.49 4.87
N LEU A 14 -3.46 5.74 4.44
CA LEU A 14 -4.65 6.40 3.90
C LEU A 14 -5.11 5.71 2.62
N PHE A 15 -4.16 5.33 1.76
CA PHE A 15 -4.49 4.60 0.54
C PHE A 15 -5.20 3.28 0.87
N LEU A 16 -4.64 2.53 1.82
CA LEU A 16 -5.24 1.26 2.22
C LEU A 16 -6.63 1.45 2.79
N TYR A 17 -6.79 2.47 3.61
CA TYR A 17 -8.07 2.76 4.24
C TYR A 17 -9.14 3.20 3.23
N GLU A 18 -8.77 4.08 2.31
CA GLU A 18 -9.73 4.69 1.38
C GLU A 18 -9.96 3.87 0.13
N CYS A 19 -8.94 3.21 -0.37
CA CYS A 19 -8.98 2.58 -1.68
C CYS A 19 -8.96 1.06 -1.65
N CYS A 20 -8.72 0.46 -0.51
CA CYS A 20 -8.56 -0.99 -0.42
C CYS A 20 -9.51 -1.61 0.58
N ASP A 21 -9.86 -2.86 0.31
CA ASP A 21 -10.58 -3.71 1.25
C ASP A 21 -9.59 -4.65 1.91
N ARG A 22 -9.87 -5.04 3.14
CA ARG A 22 -9.06 -5.99 3.90
C ARG A 22 -9.89 -7.21 4.21
N GLY A 23 -9.33 -8.39 4.07
CA GLY A 23 -10.02 -9.61 4.42
C GLY A 23 -9.19 -10.85 4.11
N PRO A 24 -9.44 -11.97 4.82
CA PRO A 24 -8.59 -13.16 4.69
C PRO A 24 -8.65 -13.83 3.34
N ALA A 25 -9.71 -13.60 2.57
CA ALA A 25 -9.86 -14.21 1.25
C ALA A 25 -9.37 -13.32 0.13
N LEU A 26 -8.93 -12.11 0.45
CA LEU A 26 -8.50 -11.16 -0.57
C LEU A 26 -7.04 -11.35 -0.93
N ARG A 27 -6.73 -11.07 -2.19
CA ARG A 27 -5.38 -11.14 -2.69
C ARG A 27 -5.27 -10.26 -3.93
N ILE A 28 -4.14 -9.59 -4.10
CA ILE A 28 -3.92 -8.73 -5.26
C ILE A 28 -2.47 -8.85 -5.71
N ASP A 29 -2.27 -8.82 -7.02
CA ASP A 29 -0.93 -8.75 -7.58
C ASP A 29 -0.21 -7.50 -7.08
N GLY A 30 1.05 -7.65 -6.67
CA GLY A 30 1.81 -6.56 -6.08
C GLY A 30 1.95 -5.36 -7.00
N ARG A 31 2.12 -5.60 -8.30
CA ARG A 31 2.23 -4.51 -9.27
C ARG A 31 0.94 -3.71 -9.37
N LYS A 32 -0.19 -4.42 -9.40
CA LYS A 32 -1.49 -3.76 -9.48
C LYS A 32 -1.73 -2.91 -8.25
N LEU A 33 -1.39 -3.43 -7.09
CA LEU A 33 -1.52 -2.68 -5.85
C LEU A 33 -0.64 -1.43 -5.87
N TYR A 34 0.61 -1.58 -6.30
CA TYR A 34 1.54 -0.47 -6.35
C TYR A 34 1.09 0.60 -7.36
N VAL A 35 0.60 0.20 -8.52
CA VAL A 35 0.10 1.14 -9.53
C VAL A 35 -1.08 1.93 -8.97
N ALA A 36 -1.99 1.26 -8.27
CA ALA A 36 -3.13 1.93 -7.65
C ALA A 36 -2.66 2.93 -6.60
N TYR A 37 -1.65 2.54 -5.80
CA TYR A 37 -1.05 3.44 -4.82
C TYR A 37 -0.43 4.66 -5.49
N MET A 38 0.30 4.45 -6.58
CA MET A 38 0.94 5.57 -7.30
C MET A 38 -0.10 6.56 -7.81
N ARG A 39 -1.21 6.06 -8.32
CA ARG A 39 -2.29 6.93 -8.80
C ARG A 39 -2.90 7.71 -7.64
N TYR A 40 -3.07 7.05 -6.51
CA TYR A 40 -3.64 7.69 -5.34
C TYR A 40 -2.76 8.84 -4.84
N VAL A 41 -1.47 8.59 -4.65
CA VAL A 41 -0.59 9.63 -4.12
C VAL A 41 -0.42 10.78 -5.11
N LYS A 42 -0.44 10.49 -6.40
CA LYS A 42 -0.35 11.52 -7.41
C LYS A 42 -1.58 12.44 -7.35
N ARG A 43 -2.76 11.84 -7.21
CA ARG A 43 -4.01 12.60 -7.10
C ARG A 43 -4.01 13.46 -5.85
N GLU A 44 -3.45 12.96 -4.75
CA GLU A 44 -3.40 13.67 -3.49
C GLU A 44 -2.25 14.66 -3.39
N GLY A 45 -1.41 14.74 -4.42
CA GLY A 45 -0.28 15.66 -4.41
C GLY A 45 0.85 15.23 -3.48
N ARG A 46 0.95 13.95 -3.18
CA ARG A 46 2.00 13.41 -2.33
C ARG A 46 3.10 12.78 -3.16
N ASP A 47 4.28 12.66 -2.56
CA ASP A 47 5.37 11.93 -3.18
C ASP A 47 5.14 10.43 -2.99
N SER A 48 5.46 9.66 -4.03
CA SER A 48 5.31 8.21 -3.95
C SER A 48 6.57 7.59 -3.34
N LEU A 49 6.37 6.45 -2.68
CA LEU A 49 7.48 5.62 -2.22
C LEU A 49 7.90 4.70 -3.34
N ASP A 50 9.16 4.25 -3.32
CA ASP A 50 9.56 3.21 -4.24
C ASP A 50 8.91 1.89 -3.81
N TYR A 51 8.97 0.89 -4.69
CA TYR A 51 8.27 -0.37 -4.43
C TYR A 51 8.79 -1.06 -3.16
N GLU A 52 10.08 -1.05 -2.96
CA GLU A 52 10.68 -1.70 -1.80
C GLU A 52 10.20 -1.08 -0.49
N THR A 53 10.18 0.24 -0.43
CA THR A 53 9.72 0.94 0.77
C THR A 53 8.21 0.74 0.96
N PHE A 54 7.47 0.77 -0.12
CA PHE A 54 6.02 0.51 -0.11
C PHE A 54 5.75 -0.87 0.50
N GLU A 55 6.50 -1.87 0.06
CA GLU A 55 6.36 -3.23 0.58
C GLU A 55 6.67 -3.30 2.08
N LYS A 56 7.69 -2.59 2.52
CA LYS A 56 8.04 -2.55 3.94
C LYS A 56 6.91 -1.96 4.79
N VAL A 57 6.28 -0.90 4.29
CA VAL A 57 5.16 -0.29 5.00
C VAL A 57 3.99 -1.25 5.07
N LEU A 58 3.71 -1.97 3.99
CA LEU A 58 2.66 -2.98 4.00
C LEU A 58 2.95 -4.07 5.02
N ASN A 59 4.21 -4.50 5.12
CA ASN A 59 4.59 -5.53 6.09
C ASN A 59 4.35 -5.06 7.53
N TYR A 60 4.55 -3.79 7.80
CA TYR A 60 4.23 -3.23 9.11
C TYR A 60 2.77 -3.41 9.45
N ASP A 61 1.91 -3.38 8.45
CA ASP A 61 0.48 -3.53 8.65
C ASP A 61 0.02 -4.98 8.42
N HIS A 62 0.95 -5.92 8.54
CA HIS A 62 0.69 -7.35 8.42
C HIS A 62 0.19 -7.76 7.04
N ILE A 63 0.56 -7.02 6.03
CA ILE A 63 0.30 -7.38 4.64
C ILE A 63 1.61 -7.84 4.03
N PHE A 64 1.70 -9.13 3.74
CA PHE A 64 2.95 -9.72 3.28
C PHE A 64 2.85 -10.17 1.85
N GLY A 65 3.92 -9.95 1.09
CA GLY A 65 4.00 -10.40 -0.28
C GLY A 65 4.34 -11.88 -0.35
N VAL A 66 3.58 -12.61 -1.15
CA VAL A 66 3.81 -14.03 -1.41
C VAL A 66 3.68 -14.26 -2.91
N ASP A 67 4.74 -14.75 -3.54
CA ASP A 67 4.74 -15.03 -4.97
C ASP A 67 4.34 -13.82 -5.82
N GLY A 68 4.80 -12.64 -5.43
CA GLY A 68 4.53 -11.42 -6.19
C GLY A 68 3.15 -10.82 -5.95
N ALA A 69 2.40 -11.34 -4.99
CA ALA A 69 1.09 -10.83 -4.65
C ALA A 69 1.01 -10.54 -3.16
N PHE A 70 0.06 -9.70 -2.77
CA PHE A 70 -0.17 -9.42 -1.36
C PHE A 70 -1.49 -10.05 -0.93
N ASP A 71 -1.43 -10.78 0.18
CA ASP A 71 -2.60 -11.45 0.74
C ASP A 71 -3.30 -10.55 1.75
N GLY A 72 -4.60 -10.69 1.84
CA GLY A 72 -5.40 -9.98 2.83
C GLY A 72 -5.81 -8.59 2.41
N VAL A 73 -5.56 -8.21 1.17
CA VAL A 73 -5.88 -6.87 0.68
C VAL A 73 -6.24 -6.93 -0.80
N ALA A 74 -7.12 -6.04 -1.22
CA ALA A 74 -7.43 -5.84 -2.64
C ALA A 74 -7.92 -4.41 -2.82
N VAL A 75 -7.73 -3.87 -4.03
CA VAL A 75 -8.21 -2.53 -4.34
C VAL A 75 -9.72 -2.59 -4.56
N LYS A 76 -10.45 -1.63 -4.01
CA LYS A 76 -11.89 -1.54 -4.22
C LYS A 76 -12.21 -1.34 -5.70
N PRO A 77 -13.27 -1.93 -6.20
CA PRO A 77 -13.69 -1.74 -7.59
C PRO A 77 -14.10 -0.31 -7.91
#